data_e80232652ea394fb35e792413395ecfe
#
_entry.id   e80232652ea394fb35e792413395ecfe
#
_cell.length_a   1.000
_cell.length_b   1.000
_cell.length_c   1.000
_cell.angle_alpha   90.00
_cell.angle_beta   90.00
_cell.angle_gamma   90.00
#
_symmetry.space_group_name_H-M   'P 1'
#
loop_
_entity.id
_entity.type
_entity.pdbx_description
1 polymer ?
#
loop_
_entity_poly.entity_id
_entity_poly.type
_entity_poly.pdbx_seq_one_letter_code
_entity_poly.pdbx_strand_id
1 'polypeptide(L)'
;SANNRKGAKTHAIIPCGPLCWYKPFASLINEEKISLQDLVVFHMDECLDWEGNLLPEKHPQNFRTYMQENFYLPVSPELRVPEKNRYFLLPDNYKQVSDKIMSSEIDITYGGWGQDGHVAFNQARREPYSLLTIEELRKSGARIQGNSIDTVIALSQRSFGTAYQLVAPMSVTLGMRECLSAKKVRLFSDTGAWKQTALRIALFGPVTAEYPMTFLQEHPDALLTATVDTARHPIEEHPEWDFGY
;
A
#
# COMPACT_ATOMS: atom_id res chain seq x y z
N SER A 1 18.06 7.73 -8.68
CA SER A 1 19.23 7.94 -9.53
C SER A 1 19.20 9.24 -10.34
N ALA A 2 18.05 9.66 -10.93
CA ALA A 2 17.99 10.96 -11.63
C ALA A 2 18.13 12.13 -10.64
N ASN A 3 17.47 12.08 -9.49
CA ASN A 3 17.59 13.09 -8.45
C ASN A 3 18.99 13.06 -7.80
N ASN A 4 19.55 11.87 -7.55
CA ASN A 4 20.92 11.73 -7.05
C ASN A 4 21.94 12.47 -7.93
N ARG A 5 21.82 12.37 -9.27
CA ARG A 5 22.69 13.08 -10.21
C ARG A 5 22.56 14.61 -10.12
N LYS A 6 21.43 15.10 -9.59
CA LYS A 6 21.18 16.53 -9.39
C LYS A 6 21.44 16.99 -7.96
N GLY A 7 21.86 16.08 -7.06
CA GLY A 7 21.99 16.36 -5.62
C GLY A 7 20.66 16.69 -4.93
N ALA A 8 19.53 16.23 -5.50
CA ALA A 8 18.21 16.51 -4.98
C ALA A 8 17.66 15.28 -4.21
N LYS A 9 16.90 15.53 -3.15
CA LYS A 9 16.18 14.48 -2.42
C LYS A 9 15.08 13.88 -3.28
N THR A 10 14.79 12.61 -3.06
CA THR A 10 13.61 11.93 -3.58
C THR A 10 12.68 11.61 -2.41
N HIS A 11 11.43 12.01 -2.48
CA HIS A 11 10.41 11.70 -1.49
C HIS A 11 9.51 10.59 -2.03
N ALA A 12 9.44 9.48 -1.32
CA ALA A 12 8.65 8.33 -1.71
C ALA A 12 7.71 7.89 -0.58
N ILE A 13 6.46 7.59 -0.94
CA ILE A 13 5.54 6.83 -0.10
C ILE A 13 5.67 5.38 -0.54
N ILE A 14 5.90 4.47 0.42
CA ILE A 14 6.06 3.04 0.13
C ILE A 14 5.19 2.18 1.05
N PRO A 15 4.64 1.06 0.55
CA PRO A 15 3.87 0.11 1.35
C PRO A 15 4.80 -0.90 2.04
N CYS A 16 4.25 -1.73 2.92
CA CYS A 16 4.88 -3.00 3.26
C CYS A 16 4.63 -4.04 2.15
N GLY A 17 3.41 -4.20 1.73
CA GLY A 17 3.05 -5.12 0.63
C GLY A 17 2.86 -4.42 -0.73
N PRO A 18 3.21 -5.05 -1.86
CA PRO A 18 3.64 -6.43 -2.05
C PRO A 18 5.06 -6.72 -1.54
N LEU A 19 5.25 -7.91 -0.95
CA LEU A 19 6.48 -8.28 -0.24
C LEU A 19 7.62 -8.70 -1.18
N CYS A 20 7.30 -9.20 -2.35
CA CYS A 20 8.22 -9.89 -3.25
C CYS A 20 9.37 -9.01 -3.77
N TRP A 21 9.21 -7.71 -3.83
CA TRP A 21 10.16 -6.83 -4.51
C TRP A 21 11.29 -6.30 -3.62
N TYR A 22 11.15 -6.31 -2.29
CA TYR A 22 12.12 -5.67 -1.39
C TYR A 22 13.50 -6.33 -1.42
N LYS A 23 13.56 -7.66 -1.34
CA LYS A 23 14.84 -8.38 -1.38
C LYS A 23 15.56 -8.23 -2.72
N PRO A 24 14.91 -8.47 -3.88
CA PRO A 24 15.52 -8.20 -5.19
C PRO A 24 15.95 -6.75 -5.35
N PHE A 25 15.16 -5.81 -4.84
CA PHE A 25 15.49 -4.39 -4.91
C PHE A 25 16.72 -4.04 -4.07
N ALA A 26 16.84 -4.59 -2.85
CA ALA A 26 18.02 -4.42 -2.01
C ALA A 26 19.29 -5.01 -2.66
N SER A 27 19.17 -6.19 -3.31
CA SER A 27 20.26 -6.77 -4.08
C SER A 27 20.70 -5.87 -5.23
N LEU A 28 19.75 -5.39 -6.03
CA LEU A 28 20.03 -4.47 -7.15
C LEU A 28 20.72 -3.19 -6.68
N ILE A 29 20.27 -2.61 -5.56
CA ILE A 29 20.89 -1.41 -4.96
C ILE A 29 22.35 -1.67 -4.63
N ASN A 30 22.65 -2.81 -4.03
CA ASN A 30 24.02 -3.17 -3.66
C ASN A 30 24.90 -3.46 -4.89
N GLU A 31 24.39 -4.18 -5.88
CA GLU A 31 25.08 -4.52 -7.13
C GLU A 31 25.40 -3.28 -7.95
N GLU A 32 24.41 -2.42 -8.16
CA GLU A 32 24.53 -1.21 -8.98
C GLU A 32 25.10 -0.01 -8.20
N LYS A 33 25.43 -0.18 -6.90
CA LYS A 33 25.93 0.89 -6.02
C LYS A 33 25.04 2.13 -6.00
N ILE A 34 23.71 1.92 -5.97
CA ILE A 34 22.74 3.02 -5.97
C ILE A 34 22.65 3.62 -4.57
N SER A 35 23.07 4.86 -4.39
CA SER A 35 22.91 5.55 -3.12
C SER A 35 21.45 5.90 -2.84
N LEU A 36 20.97 5.50 -1.66
CA LEU A 36 19.68 5.90 -1.09
C LEU A 36 19.83 6.96 0.01
N GLN A 37 20.99 7.58 0.14
CA GLN A 37 21.27 8.57 1.20
C GLN A 37 20.34 9.80 1.10
N ASP A 38 19.91 10.17 -0.11
CA ASP A 38 19.01 11.28 -0.38
C ASP A 38 17.54 10.84 -0.58
N LEU A 39 17.23 9.57 -0.30
CA LEU A 39 15.86 9.08 -0.29
C LEU A 39 15.20 9.37 1.06
N VAL A 40 14.03 9.99 1.01
CA VAL A 40 13.12 10.18 2.15
C VAL A 40 11.93 9.25 1.96
N VAL A 41 11.69 8.40 2.92
CA VAL A 41 10.66 7.34 2.86
C VAL A 41 9.57 7.64 3.86
N PHE A 42 8.33 7.68 3.38
CA PHE A 42 7.12 7.67 4.18
C PHE A 42 6.46 6.29 4.06
N HIS A 43 6.33 5.59 5.17
CA HIS A 43 5.63 4.31 5.19
C HIS A 43 4.13 4.53 5.16
N MET A 44 3.45 3.71 4.36
CA MET A 44 2.04 3.90 4.02
C MET A 44 1.10 3.56 5.17
N ASP A 45 1.47 2.57 5.98
CA ASP A 45 0.62 1.99 7.00
C ASP A 45 1.38 1.14 8.03
N GLU A 46 0.70 0.81 9.13
CA GLU A 46 1.11 -0.18 10.11
C GLU A 46 -0.12 -0.88 10.71
N CYS A 47 0.05 -2.14 11.06
CA CYS A 47 -0.98 -2.96 11.68
C CYS A 47 -1.00 -2.78 13.21
N LEU A 48 -2.21 -2.78 13.77
CA LEU A 48 -2.45 -2.53 15.19
C LEU A 48 -3.34 -3.62 15.80
N ASP A 49 -3.20 -3.80 17.12
CA ASP A 49 -4.12 -4.61 17.91
C ASP A 49 -5.47 -3.91 18.17
N TRP A 50 -6.36 -4.56 18.94
CA TRP A 50 -7.68 -4.02 19.29
C TRP A 50 -7.64 -2.75 20.14
N GLU A 51 -6.55 -2.50 20.84
CA GLU A 51 -6.34 -1.34 21.69
C GLU A 51 -5.66 -0.18 20.93
N GLY A 52 -5.29 -0.42 19.65
CA GLY A 52 -4.58 0.54 18.82
C GLY A 52 -3.08 0.59 19.08
N ASN A 53 -2.52 -0.42 19.74
CA ASN A 53 -1.10 -0.54 19.96
C ASN A 53 -0.41 -1.26 18.78
N LEU A 54 0.89 -1.05 18.66
CA LEU A 54 1.71 -1.78 17.70
C LEU A 54 1.73 -3.28 18.03
N LEU A 55 1.64 -4.11 17.00
CA LEU A 55 1.80 -5.55 17.14
C LEU A 55 3.21 -5.89 17.64
N PRO A 56 3.39 -7.02 18.36
CA PRO A 56 4.72 -7.49 18.75
C PRO A 56 5.67 -7.60 17.55
N GLU A 57 6.96 -7.33 17.75
CA GLU A 57 7.96 -7.34 16.67
C GLU A 57 8.00 -8.67 15.88
N LYS A 58 7.75 -9.79 16.54
CA LYS A 58 7.72 -11.11 15.89
C LYS A 58 6.40 -11.43 15.19
N HIS A 59 5.40 -10.54 15.27
CA HIS A 59 4.12 -10.78 14.62
C HIS A 59 4.28 -10.66 13.10
N PRO A 60 3.74 -11.59 12.27
CA PRO A 60 3.91 -11.55 10.81
C PRO A 60 3.39 -10.28 10.14
N GLN A 61 2.47 -9.57 10.80
CA GLN A 61 1.92 -8.30 10.32
C GLN A 61 2.53 -7.07 11.02
N ASN A 62 3.69 -7.18 11.67
CA ASN A 62 4.46 -6.02 12.08
C ASN A 62 5.25 -5.51 10.88
N PHE A 63 4.72 -4.49 10.21
CA PHE A 63 5.28 -3.97 8.97
C PHE A 63 6.61 -3.28 9.18
N ARG A 64 6.77 -2.60 10.31
CA ARG A 64 8.03 -1.95 10.66
C ARG A 64 9.19 -2.96 10.75
N THR A 65 8.99 -4.06 11.46
CA THR A 65 9.99 -5.13 11.56
C THR A 65 10.28 -5.73 10.19
N TYR A 66 9.22 -6.04 9.43
CA TYR A 66 9.38 -6.56 8.08
C TYR A 66 10.26 -5.65 7.21
N MET A 67 10.00 -4.35 7.21
CA MET A 67 10.76 -3.38 6.43
C MET A 67 12.21 -3.24 6.89
N GLN A 68 12.45 -3.30 8.19
CA GLN A 68 13.80 -3.31 8.73
C GLN A 68 14.61 -4.52 8.23
N GLU A 69 14.03 -5.72 8.32
CA GLU A 69 14.73 -6.98 8.01
C GLU A 69 14.86 -7.23 6.50
N ASN A 70 13.88 -6.82 5.69
CA ASN A 70 13.83 -7.19 4.27
C ASN A 70 14.19 -6.06 3.31
N PHE A 71 14.23 -4.81 3.76
CA PHE A 71 14.62 -3.68 2.93
C PHE A 71 15.83 -2.94 3.50
N TYR A 72 15.74 -2.41 4.73
CA TYR A 72 16.79 -1.53 5.22
C TYR A 72 18.08 -2.29 5.58
N LEU A 73 18.01 -3.34 6.37
CA LEU A 73 19.20 -4.08 6.80
C LEU A 73 19.96 -4.75 5.64
N PRO A 74 19.29 -5.34 4.62
CA PRO A 74 19.99 -5.95 3.48
C PRO A 74 20.77 -4.96 2.60
N VAL A 75 20.40 -3.68 2.59
CA VAL A 75 21.16 -2.66 1.85
C VAL A 75 22.42 -2.29 2.61
N SER A 76 23.54 -2.23 1.91
CA SER A 76 24.86 -1.85 2.49
C SER A 76 24.77 -0.52 3.24
N PRO A 77 25.40 -0.40 4.42
CA PRO A 77 25.25 0.77 5.29
C PRO A 77 25.50 2.12 4.60
N GLU A 78 26.50 2.17 3.71
CA GLU A 78 26.89 3.37 2.97
C GLU A 78 25.89 3.76 1.87
N LEU A 79 25.04 2.82 1.43
CA LEU A 79 24.01 3.05 0.41
C LEU A 79 22.61 3.24 1.00
N ARG A 80 22.42 2.81 2.23
CA ARG A 80 21.12 2.69 2.91
C ARG A 80 20.45 4.05 3.15
N VAL A 81 19.13 4.06 3.14
CA VAL A 81 18.34 5.22 3.60
C VAL A 81 18.73 5.55 5.04
N PRO A 82 19.13 6.79 5.36
CA PRO A 82 19.41 7.20 6.74
C PRO A 82 18.18 7.07 7.64
N GLU A 83 18.35 6.70 8.91
CA GLU A 83 17.22 6.52 9.84
C GLU A 83 16.36 7.79 9.96
N LYS A 84 16.98 8.97 10.00
CA LYS A 84 16.30 10.27 10.03
C LYS A 84 15.40 10.56 8.82
N ASN A 85 15.55 9.79 7.75
CA ASN A 85 14.78 9.89 6.52
C ASN A 85 13.71 8.77 6.38
N ARG A 86 13.51 7.93 7.42
CA ARG A 86 12.54 6.83 7.45
C ARG A 86 11.38 7.22 8.36
N TYR A 87 10.27 7.60 7.79
CA TYR A 87 9.07 8.01 8.52
C TYR A 87 8.09 6.84 8.57
N PHE A 88 8.19 6.04 9.64
CA PHE A 88 7.18 5.01 9.94
C PHE A 88 5.90 5.68 10.43
N LEU A 89 4.76 5.21 9.93
CA LEU A 89 3.46 5.69 10.36
C LEU A 89 3.05 4.94 11.62
N LEU A 90 2.93 5.65 12.73
CA LEU A 90 2.66 5.07 14.04
C LEU A 90 1.46 5.76 14.69
N PRO A 91 0.80 5.12 15.69
CA PRO A 91 -0.37 5.71 16.36
C PRO A 91 -0.14 7.07 17.02
N ASP A 92 1.09 7.35 17.43
CA ASP A 92 1.47 8.60 18.12
C ASP A 92 1.97 9.71 17.18
N ASN A 93 2.29 9.37 15.91
CA ASN A 93 2.90 10.33 14.99
C ASN A 93 2.17 10.53 13.65
N TYR A 94 1.12 9.77 13.35
CA TYR A 94 0.52 9.74 12.01
C TYR A 94 0.05 11.10 11.48
N LYS A 95 -0.41 11.99 12.37
CA LYS A 95 -0.82 13.35 11.98
C LYS A 95 0.39 14.17 11.53
N GLN A 96 1.50 14.10 12.28
CA GLN A 96 2.75 14.80 11.96
C GLN A 96 3.36 14.28 10.65
N VAL A 97 3.31 12.97 10.42
CA VAL A 97 3.77 12.35 9.17
C VAL A 97 2.90 12.81 8.00
N SER A 98 1.57 12.83 8.17
CA SER A 98 0.63 13.37 7.17
C SER A 98 0.93 14.83 6.82
N ASP A 99 1.09 15.70 7.83
CA ASP A 99 1.41 17.11 7.62
C ASP A 99 2.73 17.28 6.87
N LYS A 100 3.72 16.46 7.21
CA LYS A 100 5.01 16.45 6.52
C LYS A 100 4.89 16.02 5.06
N ILE A 101 4.11 14.99 4.76
CA ILE A 101 3.80 14.57 3.38
C ILE A 101 3.15 15.73 2.62
N MET A 102 2.09 16.32 3.18
CA MET A 102 1.31 17.38 2.53
C MET A 102 2.08 18.69 2.37
N SER A 103 3.12 18.93 3.16
CA SER A 103 4.04 20.07 3.02
C SER A 103 5.26 19.77 2.14
N SER A 104 5.40 18.55 1.66
CA SER A 104 6.51 18.10 0.81
C SER A 104 6.03 17.84 -0.61
N GLU A 105 6.91 18.00 -1.58
CA GLU A 105 6.66 17.51 -2.92
C GLU A 105 7.00 16.01 -2.98
N ILE A 106 6.00 15.15 -3.12
CA ILE A 106 6.18 13.70 -3.20
C ILE A 106 6.44 13.29 -4.65
N ASP A 107 7.57 12.67 -4.91
CA ASP A 107 7.96 12.25 -6.26
C ASP A 107 7.20 11.01 -6.71
N ILE A 108 6.99 10.06 -5.78
CA ILE A 108 6.38 8.78 -6.13
C ILE A 108 5.68 8.12 -4.95
N THR A 109 4.52 7.55 -5.21
CA THR A 109 3.85 6.57 -4.35
C THR A 109 3.96 5.20 -4.99
N TYR A 110 4.58 4.26 -4.29
CA TYR A 110 4.52 2.83 -4.59
C TYR A 110 3.45 2.17 -3.73
N GLY A 111 2.79 1.14 -4.24
CA GLY A 111 1.78 0.41 -3.49
C GLY A 111 1.38 -0.89 -4.14
N GLY A 112 0.47 -1.58 -3.48
CA GLY A 112 -0.33 -2.63 -4.03
C GLY A 112 -1.81 -2.24 -3.94
N TRP A 113 -2.68 -3.19 -4.25
CA TRP A 113 -4.12 -3.06 -3.99
C TRP A 113 -4.64 -4.35 -3.35
N GLY A 114 -5.71 -4.24 -2.59
CA GLY A 114 -6.41 -5.38 -2.03
C GLY A 114 -7.36 -6.04 -3.04
N GLN A 115 -7.92 -7.19 -2.68
CA GLN A 115 -8.96 -7.87 -3.45
C GLN A 115 -10.26 -7.05 -3.55
N ASP A 116 -10.48 -6.16 -2.60
CA ASP A 116 -11.57 -5.18 -2.53
C ASP A 116 -11.18 -3.81 -3.14
N GLY A 117 -10.03 -3.73 -3.80
CA GLY A 117 -9.55 -2.50 -4.44
C GLY A 117 -9.03 -1.43 -3.49
N HIS A 118 -8.74 -1.76 -2.23
CA HIS A 118 -8.14 -0.78 -1.32
C HIS A 118 -6.70 -0.42 -1.73
N VAL A 119 -6.32 0.82 -1.46
CA VAL A 119 -4.95 1.33 -1.53
C VAL A 119 -4.54 1.77 -0.12
N ALA A 120 -3.39 1.33 0.39
CA ALA A 120 -3.11 1.36 1.83
C ALA A 120 -4.21 0.59 2.58
N PHE A 121 -4.75 1.12 3.69
CA PHE A 121 -5.99 0.59 4.28
C PHE A 121 -7.19 1.51 4.00
N ASN A 122 -7.20 2.22 2.85
CA ASN A 122 -8.38 2.94 2.39
C ASN A 122 -9.38 1.95 1.78
N GLN A 123 -10.31 1.53 2.58
CA GLN A 123 -11.25 0.44 2.31
C GLN A 123 -12.68 0.97 2.18
N ALA A 124 -13.50 0.30 1.37
CA ALA A 124 -14.92 0.54 1.34
C ALA A 124 -15.56 0.28 2.73
N ARG A 125 -16.48 1.12 3.12
CA ARG A 125 -17.35 0.84 4.27
C ARG A 125 -18.55 0.06 3.78
N ARG A 126 -18.62 -1.20 4.15
CA ARG A 126 -19.76 -2.06 3.83
C ARG A 126 -20.81 -2.05 4.94
N GLU A 127 -21.02 -0.87 5.49
CA GLU A 127 -21.96 -0.64 6.59
C GLU A 127 -23.09 0.25 6.08
N PRO A 128 -24.35 -0.24 6.11
CA PRO A 128 -25.47 0.47 5.49
C PRO A 128 -25.82 1.80 6.17
N TYR A 129 -25.40 1.99 7.41
CA TYR A 129 -25.67 3.20 8.18
C TYR A 129 -24.53 4.24 8.14
N SER A 130 -23.40 3.91 7.54
CA SER A 130 -22.22 4.79 7.46
C SER A 130 -21.54 4.64 6.12
N LEU A 131 -22.23 5.02 5.07
CA LEU A 131 -21.68 5.01 3.72
C LEU A 131 -20.57 6.03 3.59
N LEU A 132 -19.48 5.63 2.94
CA LEU A 132 -18.38 6.51 2.61
C LEU A 132 -18.61 7.08 1.20
N THR A 133 -18.72 8.38 1.10
CA THR A 133 -18.83 9.04 -0.21
C THR A 133 -17.48 9.12 -0.92
N ILE A 134 -17.52 9.27 -2.24
CA ILE A 134 -16.33 9.50 -3.07
C ILE A 134 -15.53 10.70 -2.55
N GLU A 135 -16.22 11.79 -2.21
CA GLU A 135 -15.59 13.03 -1.77
C GLU A 135 -14.93 12.91 -0.39
N GLU A 136 -15.57 12.22 0.55
CA GLU A 136 -14.99 11.93 1.87
C GLU A 136 -13.73 11.05 1.72
N LEU A 137 -13.80 10.02 0.88
CA LEU A 137 -12.65 9.15 0.64
C LEU A 137 -11.50 9.90 -0.04
N ARG A 138 -11.80 10.71 -1.05
CA ARG A 138 -10.80 11.53 -1.76
C ARG A 138 -10.06 12.48 -0.81
N LYS A 139 -10.76 13.08 0.14
CA LYS A 139 -10.21 14.00 1.14
C LYS A 139 -9.65 13.30 2.38
N SER A 140 -9.82 11.98 2.48
CA SER A 140 -9.39 11.27 3.68
C SER A 140 -7.89 11.42 3.90
N GLY A 141 -7.52 11.80 5.12
CA GLY A 141 -6.14 11.87 5.59
C GLY A 141 -5.72 10.67 6.42
N ALA A 142 -4.50 10.72 6.92
CA ALA A 142 -3.96 9.68 7.79
C ALA A 142 -4.82 9.49 9.04
N ARG A 143 -5.07 8.23 9.40
CA ARG A 143 -5.98 7.87 10.50
C ARG A 143 -5.72 6.48 11.06
N ILE A 144 -6.25 6.24 12.25
CA ILE A 144 -6.41 4.90 12.82
C ILE A 144 -7.83 4.44 12.50
N GLN A 145 -7.99 3.18 12.09
CA GLN A 145 -9.29 2.60 11.75
C GLN A 145 -9.34 1.10 12.00
N GLY A 146 -10.54 0.54 12.08
CA GLY A 146 -10.76 -0.89 11.99
C GLY A 146 -10.53 -1.39 10.55
N ASN A 147 -9.96 -2.57 10.41
CA ASN A 147 -9.80 -3.22 9.11
C ASN A 147 -11.14 -3.82 8.65
N SER A 148 -11.45 -3.70 7.37
CA SER A 148 -12.68 -4.26 6.81
C SER A 148 -12.69 -5.79 6.90
N ILE A 149 -13.89 -6.34 6.98
CA ILE A 149 -14.07 -7.80 7.02
C ILE A 149 -13.48 -8.48 5.77
N ASP A 150 -13.57 -7.84 4.61
CA ASP A 150 -12.96 -8.33 3.36
C ASP A 150 -11.45 -8.55 3.52
N THR A 151 -10.75 -7.59 4.11
CA THR A 151 -9.31 -7.69 4.38
C THR A 151 -9.00 -8.77 5.42
N VAL A 152 -9.76 -8.81 6.52
CA VAL A 152 -9.55 -9.81 7.59
C VAL A 152 -9.74 -11.23 7.05
N ILE A 153 -10.80 -11.47 6.28
CA ILE A 153 -11.05 -12.79 5.65
C ILE A 153 -9.92 -13.14 4.68
N ALA A 154 -9.56 -12.26 3.77
CA ALA A 154 -8.54 -12.52 2.77
C ALA A 154 -7.18 -12.83 3.40
N LEU A 155 -6.75 -12.04 4.38
CA LEU A 155 -5.48 -12.26 5.07
C LEU A 155 -5.51 -13.54 5.93
N SER A 156 -6.64 -13.84 6.58
CA SER A 156 -6.77 -15.08 7.34
C SER A 156 -6.60 -16.31 6.46
N GLN A 157 -7.23 -16.33 5.28
CA GLN A 157 -7.13 -17.44 4.34
C GLN A 157 -5.73 -17.57 3.73
N ARG A 158 -5.11 -16.45 3.35
CA ARG A 158 -3.82 -16.46 2.65
C ARG A 158 -2.62 -16.66 3.56
N SER A 159 -2.67 -16.17 4.79
CA SER A 159 -1.48 -16.05 5.63
C SER A 159 -1.58 -16.78 6.97
N PHE A 160 -2.79 -17.09 7.45
CA PHE A 160 -3.01 -17.60 8.78
C PHE A 160 -3.82 -18.90 8.84
N GLY A 161 -3.98 -19.60 7.70
CA GLY A 161 -4.71 -20.89 7.69
C GLY A 161 -6.14 -20.77 8.21
N THR A 162 -6.83 -19.67 7.87
CA THR A 162 -8.18 -19.28 8.31
C THR A 162 -8.32 -18.83 9.77
N ALA A 163 -7.22 -18.72 10.52
CA ALA A 163 -7.25 -18.21 11.88
C ALA A 163 -7.40 -16.66 11.87
N TYR A 164 -8.60 -16.18 11.63
CA TYR A 164 -8.91 -14.75 11.50
C TYR A 164 -8.57 -13.93 12.75
N GLN A 165 -8.60 -14.57 13.94
CA GLN A 165 -8.23 -13.93 15.21
C GLN A 165 -6.74 -13.54 15.29
N LEU A 166 -5.91 -14.06 14.39
CA LEU A 166 -4.49 -13.68 14.28
C LEU A 166 -4.27 -12.51 13.31
N VAL A 167 -5.28 -12.12 12.55
CA VAL A 167 -5.19 -10.97 11.66
C VAL A 167 -5.33 -9.69 12.48
N ALA A 168 -4.49 -8.71 12.20
CA ALA A 168 -4.58 -7.39 12.82
C ALA A 168 -5.98 -6.78 12.62
N PRO A 169 -6.69 -6.44 13.69
CA PRO A 169 -8.04 -5.91 13.59
C PRO A 169 -8.09 -4.43 13.20
N MET A 170 -7.03 -3.71 13.44
CA MET A 170 -6.92 -2.28 13.18
C MET A 170 -5.65 -1.94 12.43
N SER A 171 -5.61 -0.76 11.89
CA SER A 171 -4.43 -0.19 11.23
C SER A 171 -4.34 1.32 11.45
N VAL A 172 -3.11 1.85 11.44
CA VAL A 172 -2.85 3.24 11.14
C VAL A 172 -2.44 3.34 9.69
N THR A 173 -3.06 4.23 8.92
CA THR A 173 -2.91 4.28 7.46
C THR A 173 -2.89 5.71 6.95
N LEU A 174 -2.12 5.98 5.89
CA LEU A 174 -2.29 7.20 5.08
C LEU A 174 -3.65 7.17 4.39
N GLY A 175 -4.23 8.34 4.20
CA GLY A 175 -5.47 8.48 3.44
C GLY A 175 -5.24 8.54 1.93
N MET A 176 -6.33 8.53 1.15
CA MET A 176 -6.23 8.69 -0.30
C MET A 176 -5.60 10.03 -0.68
N ARG A 177 -5.84 11.08 0.11
CA ARG A 177 -5.25 12.40 -0.11
C ARG A 177 -3.73 12.35 -0.15
N GLU A 178 -3.10 11.69 0.83
CA GLU A 178 -1.64 11.53 0.86
C GLU A 178 -1.17 10.57 -0.23
N CYS A 179 -1.82 9.44 -0.41
CA CYS A 179 -1.43 8.42 -1.39
C CYS A 179 -1.42 8.94 -2.83
N LEU A 180 -2.36 9.84 -3.16
CA LEU A 180 -2.51 10.42 -4.49
C LEU A 180 -1.81 11.78 -4.67
N SER A 181 -1.15 12.31 -3.63
CA SER A 181 -0.45 13.59 -3.72
C SER A 181 0.86 13.54 -4.51
N ALA A 182 1.38 12.36 -4.78
CA ALA A 182 2.65 12.17 -5.48
C ALA A 182 2.55 12.55 -6.97
N LYS A 183 3.66 12.95 -7.55
CA LYS A 183 3.77 13.16 -9.01
C LYS A 183 3.48 11.90 -9.81
N LYS A 184 3.84 10.74 -9.23
CA LYS A 184 3.67 9.42 -9.85
C LYS A 184 3.08 8.44 -8.86
N VAL A 185 2.09 7.65 -9.30
CA VAL A 185 1.56 6.52 -8.54
C VAL A 185 1.82 5.23 -9.29
N ARG A 186 2.41 4.25 -8.62
CA ARG A 186 2.81 2.96 -9.19
C ARG A 186 2.30 1.84 -8.28
N LEU A 187 1.26 1.14 -8.71
CA LEU A 187 0.73 0.00 -7.97
C LEU A 187 1.08 -1.32 -8.66
N PHE A 188 1.38 -2.32 -7.84
CA PHE A 188 1.83 -3.64 -8.30
C PHE A 188 0.98 -4.75 -7.72
N SER A 189 0.81 -5.83 -8.45
CA SER A 189 0.26 -7.08 -7.94
C SER A 189 0.89 -8.30 -8.61
N ASP A 190 1.27 -9.25 -7.76
CA ASP A 190 1.83 -10.56 -8.12
C ASP A 190 1.01 -11.71 -7.52
N THR A 191 -0.20 -11.45 -7.02
CA THR A 191 -0.96 -12.40 -6.22
C THR A 191 -2.06 -13.15 -6.98
N GLY A 192 -2.05 -13.08 -8.32
CA GLY A 192 -2.94 -13.88 -9.18
C GLY A 192 -4.43 -13.54 -8.98
N ALA A 193 -5.27 -14.58 -8.97
CA ALA A 193 -6.73 -14.49 -8.99
C ALA A 193 -7.35 -13.61 -7.89
N TRP A 194 -6.69 -13.48 -6.76
CA TRP A 194 -7.18 -12.67 -5.63
C TRP A 194 -7.53 -11.21 -5.98
N LYS A 195 -6.92 -10.67 -7.02
CA LYS A 195 -7.00 -9.24 -7.36
C LYS A 195 -7.54 -8.96 -8.76
N GLN A 196 -7.97 -9.98 -9.47
CA GLN A 196 -8.48 -9.88 -10.85
C GLN A 196 -9.67 -8.91 -10.92
N THR A 197 -10.69 -9.11 -10.07
CA THR A 197 -11.90 -8.28 -10.07
C THR A 197 -11.59 -6.81 -9.79
N ALA A 198 -10.78 -6.54 -8.77
CA ALA A 198 -10.41 -5.17 -8.41
C ALA A 198 -9.66 -4.47 -9.56
N LEU A 199 -8.72 -5.16 -10.21
CA LEU A 199 -8.00 -4.64 -11.37
C LEU A 199 -8.96 -4.30 -12.52
N ARG A 200 -9.90 -5.21 -12.83
CA ARG A 200 -10.87 -4.99 -13.90
C ARG A 200 -11.76 -3.78 -13.61
N ILE A 201 -12.28 -3.68 -12.39
CA ILE A 201 -13.10 -2.52 -11.99
C ILE A 201 -12.30 -1.23 -12.07
N ALA A 202 -11.04 -1.24 -11.64
CA ALA A 202 -10.18 -0.05 -11.73
C ALA A 202 -9.90 0.41 -13.17
N LEU A 203 -9.88 -0.53 -14.13
CA LEU A 203 -9.61 -0.20 -15.54
C LEU A 203 -10.87 0.19 -16.31
N PHE A 204 -12.02 -0.41 -16.02
CA PHE A 204 -13.21 -0.31 -16.86
C PHE A 204 -14.46 0.18 -16.12
N GLY A 205 -14.46 0.15 -14.79
CA GLY A 205 -15.56 0.65 -13.97
C GLY A 205 -15.52 2.17 -13.75
N PRO A 206 -16.60 2.74 -13.21
CA PRO A 206 -16.61 4.14 -12.80
C PRO A 206 -15.74 4.35 -11.55
N VAL A 207 -15.33 5.59 -11.30
CA VAL A 207 -14.73 5.98 -10.03
C VAL A 207 -15.74 5.79 -8.91
N THR A 208 -15.35 5.04 -7.87
CA THR A 208 -16.24 4.68 -6.76
C THR A 208 -15.48 4.55 -5.44
N ALA A 209 -16.14 4.89 -4.34
CA ALA A 209 -15.60 4.65 -3.00
C ALA A 209 -15.58 3.17 -2.61
N GLU A 210 -16.32 2.33 -3.32
CA GLU A 210 -16.36 0.89 -3.07
C GLU A 210 -15.06 0.18 -3.52
N TYR A 211 -14.41 0.71 -4.57
CA TYR A 211 -13.11 0.25 -5.04
C TYR A 211 -12.15 1.45 -5.11
N PRO A 212 -11.50 1.82 -4.00
CA PRO A 212 -10.70 3.04 -3.91
C PRO A 212 -9.59 3.17 -4.96
N MET A 213 -9.04 2.06 -5.46
CA MET A 213 -8.06 2.11 -6.54
C MET A 213 -8.60 2.70 -7.86
N THR A 214 -9.92 2.82 -8.04
CA THR A 214 -10.52 3.50 -9.20
C THR A 214 -10.15 4.98 -9.27
N PHE A 215 -9.77 5.60 -8.14
CA PHE A 215 -9.31 7.00 -8.10
C PHE A 215 -8.00 7.22 -8.87
N LEU A 216 -7.26 6.16 -9.20
CA LEU A 216 -6.09 6.27 -10.08
C LEU A 216 -6.47 6.71 -11.49
N GLN A 217 -7.72 6.52 -11.93
CA GLN A 217 -8.22 7.03 -13.22
C GLN A 217 -8.16 8.56 -13.29
N GLU A 218 -8.22 9.25 -12.15
CA GLU A 218 -8.16 10.72 -12.05
C GLU A 218 -6.73 11.24 -11.89
N HIS A 219 -5.75 10.35 -11.66
CA HIS A 219 -4.36 10.75 -11.41
C HIS A 219 -3.59 10.93 -12.72
N PRO A 220 -2.85 12.05 -12.92
CA PRO A 220 -2.20 12.37 -14.20
C PRO A 220 -1.08 11.41 -14.62
N ASP A 221 -0.45 10.71 -13.66
CA ASP A 221 0.65 9.76 -13.94
C ASP A 221 0.53 8.54 -13.02
N ALA A 222 -0.53 7.74 -13.21
CA ALA A 222 -0.75 6.47 -12.53
C ALA A 222 -0.46 5.29 -13.46
N LEU A 223 0.14 4.22 -12.90
CA LEU A 223 0.41 2.97 -13.61
C LEU A 223 0.08 1.77 -12.71
N LEU A 224 -0.69 0.85 -13.24
CA LEU A 224 -0.94 -0.46 -12.65
C LEU A 224 -0.07 -1.51 -13.36
N THR A 225 0.69 -2.28 -12.58
CA THR A 225 1.49 -3.39 -13.08
C THR A 225 1.02 -4.68 -12.41
N ALA A 226 0.67 -5.68 -13.21
CA ALA A 226 0.14 -6.95 -12.73
C ALA A 226 0.81 -8.11 -13.47
N THR A 227 0.88 -9.26 -12.81
CA THR A 227 1.18 -10.53 -13.49
C THR A 227 0.04 -10.90 -14.43
N VAL A 228 0.33 -11.76 -15.40
CA VAL A 228 -0.70 -12.29 -16.32
C VAL A 228 -1.85 -12.92 -15.56
N ASP A 229 -1.55 -13.69 -14.50
CA ASP A 229 -2.59 -14.32 -13.67
C ASP A 229 -3.48 -13.33 -12.94
N THR A 230 -2.93 -12.18 -12.53
CA THR A 230 -3.74 -11.09 -11.96
C THR A 230 -4.56 -10.34 -13.04
N ALA A 231 -4.08 -10.29 -14.27
CA ALA A 231 -4.74 -9.57 -15.35
C ALA A 231 -5.85 -10.39 -16.04
N ARG A 232 -5.84 -11.72 -15.89
CA ARG A 232 -6.89 -12.59 -16.43
C ARG A 232 -8.26 -12.23 -15.84
N HIS A 233 -9.30 -12.48 -16.60
CA HIS A 233 -10.67 -12.39 -16.09
C HIS A 233 -11.15 -13.78 -15.67
N PRO A 234 -11.86 -13.95 -14.54
CA PRO A 234 -12.37 -15.24 -14.10
C PRO A 234 -13.23 -15.97 -15.15
N ILE A 235 -13.98 -15.24 -15.97
CA ILE A 235 -14.82 -15.78 -17.05
C ILE A 235 -13.97 -16.44 -18.15
N GLU A 236 -12.71 -16.05 -18.36
CA GLU A 236 -11.83 -16.73 -19.32
C GLU A 236 -11.54 -18.19 -18.91
N GLU A 237 -11.46 -18.42 -17.60
CA GLU A 237 -11.21 -19.76 -17.03
C GLU A 237 -12.51 -20.51 -16.73
N HIS A 238 -13.62 -19.77 -16.50
CA HIS A 238 -14.93 -20.26 -16.10
C HIS A 238 -16.04 -19.58 -16.93
N PRO A 239 -16.14 -19.87 -18.21
CA PRO A 239 -17.16 -19.27 -19.09
C PRO A 239 -18.61 -19.46 -18.60
N GLU A 240 -18.83 -20.53 -17.83
CA GLU A 240 -20.13 -20.83 -17.19
C GLU A 240 -20.52 -19.80 -16.12
N TRP A 241 -19.61 -18.94 -15.70
CA TRP A 241 -19.88 -17.84 -14.75
C TRP A 241 -20.33 -16.55 -15.44
N ASP A 242 -20.44 -16.56 -16.76
CA ASP A 242 -21.06 -15.46 -17.48
C ASP A 242 -22.57 -15.49 -17.29
N PHE A 243 -23.06 -14.72 -16.33
CA PHE A 243 -24.49 -14.62 -16.03
C PHE A 243 -25.20 -13.55 -16.86
N GLY A 244 -24.53 -12.97 -17.87
CA GLY A 244 -25.11 -11.99 -18.79
C GLY A 244 -25.31 -10.59 -18.18
N TYR A 245 -24.50 -10.22 -17.18
CA TYR A 245 -24.53 -8.89 -16.57
C TYR A 245 -23.62 -7.91 -17.32
#